data_07125a22bcb058a2edfc2d0a7b54baed
#
_entry.id   07125a22bcb058a2edfc2d0a7b54baed
#
_cell.length_a   1.000
_cell.length_b   1.000
_cell.length_c   1.000
_cell.angle_alpha   90.00
_cell.angle_beta   90.00
_cell.angle_gamma   90.00
#
_symmetry.space_group_name_H-M   'P 1'
#
loop_
_entity.id
_entity.type
_entity.pdbx_description
1 polymer ?
#
loop_
_entity_poly.entity_id
_entity_poly.type
_entity_poly.pdbx_seq_one_letter_code
_entity_poly.pdbx_strand_id
1 'polypeptide(L)'
;AELIAVAAEFFKACGLKPTQARIAVNSRRLMDQELAELGISDEMRPVVFRIIDRRDKMSAQAWEEYALTAGLTQEQFDGILRLQADPNLWQKSDDLCRAFKVLDSMGVSDYVEFDPKIIRGLDYYTGIVFEAQDRDGGRAILGGGHYDNLVSDVGGDPIPAVGFAMGDVMIS
;
A
#
# COMPACT_ATOMS: atom_id res chain seq x y z
N ALA A 1 -1.68 -13.00 -2.45
CA ALA A 1 -2.88 -13.36 -1.70
C ALA A 1 -2.57 -14.17 -0.44
N GLU A 2 -1.76 -15.24 -0.51
CA GLU A 2 -1.52 -16.16 0.63
C GLU A 2 -1.01 -15.44 1.89
N LEU A 3 -0.02 -14.54 1.80
CA LEU A 3 0.48 -13.81 2.96
C LEU A 3 -0.57 -12.88 3.59
N ILE A 4 -1.44 -12.29 2.77
CA ILE A 4 -2.57 -11.49 3.25
C ILE A 4 -3.58 -12.40 3.98
N ALA A 5 -3.84 -13.59 3.44
CA ALA A 5 -4.70 -14.58 4.10
C ALA A 5 -4.11 -15.06 5.42
N VAL A 6 -2.79 -15.29 5.49
CA VAL A 6 -2.09 -15.61 6.76
C VAL A 6 -2.28 -14.51 7.80
N ALA A 7 -2.18 -13.24 7.41
CA ALA A 7 -2.42 -12.11 8.30
C ALA A 7 -3.88 -12.05 8.78
N ALA A 8 -4.85 -12.29 7.90
CA ALA A 8 -6.27 -12.32 8.26
C ALA A 8 -6.60 -13.50 9.19
N GLU A 9 -6.04 -14.69 8.92
CA GLU A 9 -6.22 -15.86 9.80
C GLU A 9 -5.56 -15.66 11.16
N PHE A 10 -4.42 -14.96 11.20
CA PHE A 10 -3.82 -14.56 12.47
C PHE A 10 -4.77 -13.66 13.28
N PHE A 11 -5.42 -12.67 12.67
CA PHE A 11 -6.41 -11.83 13.36
C PHE A 11 -7.59 -12.64 13.87
N LYS A 12 -8.12 -13.57 13.07
CA LYS A 12 -9.18 -14.50 13.53
C LYS A 12 -8.74 -15.32 14.73
N ALA A 13 -7.51 -15.84 14.70
CA ALA A 13 -6.96 -16.63 15.81
C ALA A 13 -6.78 -15.82 17.09
N CYS A 14 -6.47 -14.51 16.96
CA CYS A 14 -6.42 -13.58 18.10
C CYS A 14 -7.81 -13.08 18.56
N GLY A 15 -8.90 -13.50 17.90
CA GLY A 15 -10.26 -13.06 18.21
C GLY A 15 -10.62 -11.65 17.72
N LEU A 16 -9.77 -11.04 16.91
CA LEU A 16 -10.04 -9.74 16.28
C LEU A 16 -11.05 -9.88 15.14
N LYS A 17 -12.05 -9.02 15.13
CA LYS A 17 -13.10 -9.00 14.11
C LYS A 17 -12.75 -8.04 12.97
N PRO A 18 -13.36 -8.19 11.77
CA PRO A 18 -13.19 -7.24 10.66
C PRO A 18 -13.59 -5.80 11.01
N THR A 19 -14.40 -5.62 12.05
CA THR A 19 -14.78 -4.30 12.58
C THR A 19 -13.71 -3.66 13.46
N GLN A 20 -12.68 -4.41 13.88
CA GLN A 20 -11.61 -3.95 14.75
C GLN A 20 -10.28 -3.80 13.99
N ALA A 21 -9.98 -4.75 13.10
CA ALA A 21 -8.75 -4.72 12.31
C ALA A 21 -9.06 -4.84 10.81
N ARG A 22 -8.25 -4.17 10.00
CA ARG A 22 -8.31 -4.23 8.53
C ARG A 22 -6.92 -4.50 7.95
N ILE A 23 -6.90 -5.05 6.75
CA ILE A 23 -5.71 -5.18 5.93
C ILE A 23 -5.93 -4.33 4.68
N ALA A 24 -5.29 -3.18 4.66
CA ALA A 24 -5.30 -2.27 3.51
C ALA A 24 -4.30 -2.76 2.47
N VAL A 25 -4.72 -2.85 1.22
CA VAL A 25 -3.94 -3.41 0.10
C VAL A 25 -3.87 -2.41 -1.05
N ASN A 26 -2.71 -2.29 -1.66
CA ASN A 26 -2.49 -1.50 -2.88
C ASN A 26 -1.46 -2.20 -3.79
N SER A 27 -1.15 -1.60 -4.93
CA SER A 27 -0.11 -2.05 -5.86
C SER A 27 0.79 -0.90 -6.28
N ARG A 28 2.10 -1.06 -6.09
CA ARG A 28 3.11 -0.11 -6.58
C ARG A 28 3.04 0.04 -8.10
N ARG A 29 2.88 -1.06 -8.83
CA ARG A 29 2.74 -1.05 -10.30
C ARG A 29 1.53 -0.26 -10.77
N LEU A 30 0.38 -0.42 -10.11
CA LEU A 30 -0.80 0.39 -10.42
C LEU A 30 -0.53 1.87 -10.20
N MET A 31 0.04 2.23 -9.05
CA MET A 31 0.34 3.62 -8.75
C MET A 31 1.38 4.21 -9.69
N ASP A 32 2.41 3.44 -10.08
CA ASP A 32 3.40 3.87 -11.07
C ASP A 32 2.75 4.19 -12.43
N GLN A 33 1.80 3.37 -12.87
CA GLN A 33 1.05 3.60 -14.11
C GLN A 33 0.18 4.86 -14.04
N GLU A 34 -0.60 4.99 -12.97
CA GLU A 34 -1.49 6.14 -12.79
C GLU A 34 -0.69 7.46 -12.64
N LEU A 35 0.44 7.43 -11.93
CA LEU A 35 1.32 8.59 -11.82
C LEU A 35 1.97 8.96 -13.17
N ALA A 36 2.30 7.98 -14.01
CA ALA A 36 2.77 8.23 -15.37
C ALA A 36 1.68 8.90 -16.23
N GLU A 37 0.41 8.50 -16.10
CA GLU A 37 -0.72 9.13 -16.79
C GLU A 37 -0.91 10.59 -16.36
N LEU A 38 -0.52 10.95 -15.13
CA LEU A 38 -0.49 12.34 -14.64
C LEU A 38 0.76 13.13 -15.12
N GLY A 39 1.60 12.54 -15.97
CA GLY A 39 2.83 13.17 -16.46
C GLY A 39 3.93 13.28 -15.40
N ILE A 40 3.91 12.44 -14.37
CA ILE A 40 4.93 12.36 -13.33
C ILE A 40 6.05 11.45 -13.83
N SER A 41 7.27 11.99 -13.94
CA SER A 41 8.43 11.24 -14.45
C SER A 41 8.88 10.14 -13.49
N ASP A 42 9.63 9.16 -14.01
CA ASP A 42 10.15 8.04 -13.23
C ASP A 42 11.02 8.51 -12.05
N GLU A 43 11.80 9.58 -12.25
CA GLU A 43 12.66 10.16 -11.22
C GLU A 43 11.85 10.82 -10.08
N MET A 44 10.66 11.34 -10.41
CA MET A 44 9.77 11.97 -9.42
C MET A 44 8.90 10.98 -8.64
N ARG A 45 8.63 9.79 -9.17
CA ARG A 45 7.75 8.81 -8.51
C ARG A 45 8.17 8.45 -7.07
N PRO A 46 9.46 8.21 -6.76
CA PRO A 46 9.86 7.96 -5.37
C PRO A 46 9.60 9.15 -4.44
N VAL A 47 9.69 10.39 -4.98
CA VAL A 47 9.35 11.60 -4.22
C VAL A 47 7.85 11.64 -3.95
N VAL A 48 7.03 11.35 -4.96
CA VAL A 48 5.56 11.31 -4.84
C VAL A 48 5.12 10.23 -3.85
N PHE A 49 5.73 9.07 -3.88
CA PHE A 49 5.44 8.02 -2.89
C PHE A 49 5.71 8.47 -1.45
N ARG A 50 6.82 9.20 -1.23
CA ARG A 50 7.10 9.81 0.09
C ARG A 50 6.10 10.91 0.46
N ILE A 51 5.62 11.69 -0.52
CA ILE A 51 4.57 12.69 -0.31
C ILE A 51 3.28 12.00 0.14
N ILE A 52 2.86 10.94 -0.54
CA ILE A 52 1.65 10.19 -0.20
C ILE A 52 1.76 9.55 1.20
N ASP A 53 2.88 8.93 1.54
CA ASP A 53 3.12 8.32 2.86
C ASP A 53 3.06 9.33 4.02
N ARG A 54 3.31 10.61 3.74
CA ARG A 54 3.26 11.67 4.75
C ARG A 54 1.91 12.34 4.93
N ARG A 55 0.93 12.00 4.09
CA ARG A 55 -0.37 12.70 4.07
C ARG A 55 -1.03 12.75 5.45
N ASP A 56 -1.11 11.62 6.12
CA ASP A 56 -1.81 11.51 7.41
C ASP A 56 -0.99 12.06 8.60
N LYS A 57 0.26 12.51 8.34
CA LYS A 57 1.18 13.05 9.34
C LYS A 57 1.18 14.58 9.40
N MET A 58 0.39 15.25 8.55
CA MET A 58 0.34 16.71 8.45
C MET A 58 -1.05 17.21 8.05
N SER A 59 -1.30 18.51 8.21
CA SER A 59 -2.55 19.11 7.75
C SER A 59 -2.67 19.09 6.23
N ALA A 60 -3.88 19.17 5.69
CA ALA A 60 -4.11 19.18 4.24
C ALA A 60 -3.34 20.31 3.54
N GLN A 61 -3.34 21.51 4.14
CA GLN A 61 -2.63 22.67 3.60
C GLN A 61 -1.11 22.46 3.61
N ALA A 62 -0.55 21.98 4.71
CA ALA A 62 0.89 21.69 4.81
C ALA A 62 1.32 20.57 3.85
N TRP A 63 0.45 19.60 3.60
CA TRP A 63 0.71 18.53 2.66
C TRP A 63 0.72 19.01 1.20
N GLU A 64 -0.24 19.87 0.83
CA GLU A 64 -0.25 20.54 -0.48
C GLU A 64 1.01 21.38 -0.69
N GLU A 65 1.35 22.24 0.26
CA GLU A 65 2.56 23.08 0.21
C GLU A 65 3.83 22.22 0.09
N TYR A 66 3.90 21.12 0.83
CA TYR A 66 5.01 20.17 0.76
C TYR A 66 5.12 19.53 -0.64
N ALA A 67 4.01 19.13 -1.24
CA ALA A 67 3.97 18.52 -2.56
C ALA A 67 4.41 19.50 -3.66
N LEU A 68 3.90 20.73 -3.63
CA LEU A 68 4.26 21.77 -4.60
C LEU A 68 5.72 22.20 -4.46
N THR A 69 6.22 22.33 -3.22
CA THR A 69 7.63 22.63 -2.95
C THR A 69 8.57 21.53 -3.42
N ALA A 70 8.11 20.28 -3.39
CA ALA A 70 8.87 19.13 -3.91
C ALA A 70 8.91 19.04 -5.45
N GLY A 71 8.19 19.94 -6.16
CA GLY A 71 8.24 20.07 -7.61
C GLY A 71 7.01 19.56 -8.37
N LEU A 72 5.94 19.17 -7.68
CA LEU A 72 4.67 18.85 -8.35
C LEU A 72 3.98 20.12 -8.83
N THR A 73 3.31 20.04 -9.97
CA THR A 73 2.36 21.07 -10.39
C THR A 73 1.04 20.91 -9.63
N GLN A 74 0.22 21.97 -9.61
CA GLN A 74 -1.12 21.91 -9.01
C GLN A 74 -1.98 20.82 -9.68
N GLU A 75 -1.91 20.70 -10.99
CA GLU A 75 -2.66 19.70 -11.76
C GLU A 75 -2.27 18.26 -11.37
N GLN A 76 -0.97 18.00 -11.18
CA GLN A 76 -0.46 16.71 -10.72
C GLN A 76 -0.92 16.41 -9.29
N PHE A 77 -0.87 17.41 -8.40
CA PHE A 77 -1.35 17.27 -7.02
C PHE A 77 -2.85 16.95 -6.98
N ASP A 78 -3.67 17.68 -7.74
CA ASP A 78 -5.11 17.43 -7.86
C ASP A 78 -5.38 16.04 -8.46
N GLY A 79 -4.53 15.60 -9.39
CA GLY A 79 -4.54 14.25 -9.93
C GLY A 79 -4.34 13.17 -8.86
N ILE A 80 -3.33 13.36 -8.02
CA ILE A 80 -3.04 12.45 -6.88
C ILE A 80 -4.23 12.40 -5.91
N LEU A 81 -4.86 13.55 -5.62
CA LEU A 81 -6.06 13.60 -4.78
C LEU A 81 -7.19 12.76 -5.38
N ARG A 82 -7.43 12.86 -6.71
CA ARG A 82 -8.45 12.04 -7.40
C ARG A 82 -8.13 10.55 -7.32
N LEU A 83 -6.88 10.15 -7.54
CA LEU A 83 -6.45 8.74 -7.41
C LEU A 83 -6.71 8.21 -6.00
N GLN A 84 -6.38 9.00 -4.97
CA GLN A 84 -6.59 8.61 -3.57
C GLN A 84 -8.06 8.56 -3.15
N ALA A 85 -8.93 9.23 -3.89
CA ALA A 85 -10.37 9.26 -3.63
C ALA A 85 -11.14 8.17 -4.40
N ASP A 86 -10.51 7.47 -5.35
CA ASP A 86 -11.17 6.44 -6.16
C ASP A 86 -11.13 5.07 -5.47
N PRO A 87 -12.25 4.60 -4.90
CA PRO A 87 -12.31 3.29 -4.26
C PRO A 87 -12.27 2.12 -5.25
N ASN A 88 -12.43 2.39 -6.55
CA ASN A 88 -12.47 1.39 -7.61
C ASN A 88 -11.19 1.33 -8.43
N LEU A 89 -10.19 2.13 -8.11
CA LEU A 89 -8.94 2.21 -8.85
C LEU A 89 -8.24 0.84 -9.00
N TRP A 90 -8.38 -0.05 -8.01
CA TRP A 90 -7.83 -1.40 -8.03
C TRP A 90 -8.31 -2.24 -9.21
N GLN A 91 -9.48 -1.94 -9.80
CA GLN A 91 -10.03 -2.68 -10.95
C GLN A 91 -9.20 -2.49 -12.23
N LYS A 92 -8.36 -1.47 -12.28
CA LYS A 92 -7.38 -1.27 -13.35
C LYS A 92 -6.17 -2.20 -13.25
N SER A 93 -5.99 -2.91 -12.13
CA SER A 93 -4.85 -3.81 -11.88
C SER A 93 -5.28 -5.27 -11.91
N ASP A 94 -4.83 -6.02 -12.91
CA ASP A 94 -5.08 -7.47 -13.01
C ASP A 94 -4.56 -8.23 -11.79
N ASP A 95 -3.42 -7.79 -11.22
CA ASP A 95 -2.82 -8.40 -10.03
C ASP A 95 -3.73 -8.21 -8.80
N LEU A 96 -4.29 -7.02 -8.59
CA LEU A 96 -5.22 -6.75 -7.50
C LEU A 96 -6.55 -7.47 -7.72
N CYS A 97 -7.10 -7.44 -8.94
CA CYS A 97 -8.33 -8.18 -9.28
C CYS A 97 -8.19 -9.67 -8.97
N ARG A 98 -7.05 -10.26 -9.34
CA ARG A 98 -6.74 -11.67 -9.06
C ARG A 98 -6.56 -11.91 -7.56
N ALA A 99 -5.82 -11.04 -6.87
CA ALA A 99 -5.60 -11.15 -5.43
C ALA A 99 -6.90 -11.10 -4.63
N PHE A 100 -7.77 -10.13 -4.90
CA PHE A 100 -9.07 -10.01 -4.21
C PHE A 100 -9.97 -11.22 -4.48
N LYS A 101 -10.02 -11.72 -5.72
CA LYS A 101 -10.78 -12.92 -6.06
C LYS A 101 -10.31 -14.17 -5.30
N VAL A 102 -8.99 -14.32 -5.14
CA VAL A 102 -8.41 -15.43 -4.37
C VAL A 102 -8.72 -15.26 -2.87
N LEU A 103 -8.58 -14.06 -2.32
CA LEU A 103 -8.89 -13.77 -0.91
C LEU A 103 -10.37 -13.99 -0.57
N ASP A 104 -11.26 -13.70 -1.52
CA ASP A 104 -12.69 -14.01 -1.40
C ASP A 104 -12.91 -15.51 -1.34
N SER A 105 -12.29 -16.29 -2.24
CA SER A 105 -12.36 -17.75 -2.23
C SER A 105 -11.78 -18.40 -0.97
N MET A 106 -10.84 -17.71 -0.28
CA MET A 106 -10.26 -18.13 1.00
C MET A 106 -11.12 -17.72 2.21
N GLY A 107 -12.21 -16.96 2.02
CA GLY A 107 -13.11 -16.54 3.08
C GLY A 107 -12.50 -15.51 4.05
N VAL A 108 -11.60 -14.65 3.55
CA VAL A 108 -10.92 -13.61 4.33
C VAL A 108 -11.17 -12.19 3.81
N SER A 109 -12.00 -12.03 2.79
CA SER A 109 -12.29 -10.74 2.14
C SER A 109 -12.82 -9.68 3.11
N ASP A 110 -13.55 -10.07 4.17
CA ASP A 110 -14.08 -9.13 5.16
C ASP A 110 -13.00 -8.33 5.91
N TYR A 111 -11.77 -8.86 5.97
CA TYR A 111 -10.62 -8.17 6.57
C TYR A 111 -9.87 -7.29 5.60
N VAL A 112 -10.10 -7.44 4.28
CA VAL A 112 -9.23 -6.88 3.24
C VAL A 112 -9.95 -5.80 2.47
N GLU A 113 -9.30 -4.65 2.31
CA GLU A 113 -9.84 -3.55 1.52
C GLU A 113 -8.76 -2.88 0.68
N PHE A 114 -9.14 -2.33 -0.47
CA PHE A 114 -8.24 -1.50 -1.25
C PHE A 114 -8.09 -0.14 -0.59
N ASP A 115 -6.85 0.33 -0.45
CA ASP A 115 -6.57 1.68 0.02
C ASP A 115 -5.41 2.29 -0.80
N PRO A 116 -5.68 3.22 -1.72
CA PRO A 116 -4.67 3.82 -2.59
C PRO A 116 -3.63 4.67 -1.84
N LYS A 117 -3.85 4.94 -0.56
CA LYS A 117 -2.91 5.68 0.30
C LYS A 117 -1.79 4.77 0.83
N ILE A 118 -2.01 3.46 0.85
CA ILE A 118 -1.01 2.49 1.30
C ILE A 118 0.01 2.29 0.19
N ILE A 119 1.15 2.96 0.31
CA ILE A 119 2.26 2.84 -0.65
C ILE A 119 3.47 2.19 0.00
N ARG A 120 3.56 2.23 1.33
CA ARG A 120 4.72 1.79 2.10
C ARG A 120 6.01 2.49 1.67
N GLY A 121 6.61 3.25 2.58
CA GLY A 121 7.76 4.12 2.31
C GLY A 121 9.10 3.42 2.04
N LEU A 122 9.11 2.12 1.78
CA LEU A 122 10.31 1.35 1.49
C LEU A 122 10.44 1.16 -0.02
N ASP A 123 11.54 1.63 -0.59
CA ASP A 123 11.76 1.70 -2.04
C ASP A 123 11.92 0.32 -2.71
N TYR A 124 12.15 -0.74 -1.93
CA TYR A 124 12.32 -2.10 -2.46
C TYR A 124 11.02 -2.82 -2.85
N TYR A 125 9.84 -2.29 -2.51
CA TYR A 125 8.58 -2.90 -2.93
C TYR A 125 8.31 -2.67 -4.42
N THR A 126 7.89 -3.74 -5.11
CA THR A 126 7.73 -3.75 -6.58
C THR A 126 6.31 -4.05 -7.07
N GLY A 127 5.48 -4.67 -6.26
CA GLY A 127 4.14 -5.13 -6.65
C GLY A 127 3.08 -4.79 -5.62
N ILE A 128 2.25 -5.78 -5.29
CA ILE A 128 1.24 -5.64 -4.24
C ILE A 128 1.92 -5.35 -2.90
N VAL A 129 1.41 -4.37 -2.18
CA VAL A 129 1.79 -3.99 -0.83
C VAL A 129 0.55 -4.06 0.07
N PHE A 130 0.75 -4.36 1.34
CA PHE A 130 -0.34 -4.40 2.30
C PHE A 130 0.11 -3.96 3.69
N GLU A 131 -0.82 -3.43 4.44
CA GLU A 131 -0.62 -2.99 5.80
C GLU A 131 -1.85 -3.33 6.64
N ALA A 132 -1.65 -3.97 7.77
CA ALA A 132 -2.73 -4.20 8.71
C ALA A 132 -2.76 -3.11 9.78
N GLN A 133 -3.94 -2.63 10.06
CA GLN A 133 -4.19 -1.50 10.93
C GLN A 133 -5.38 -1.78 11.85
N ASP A 134 -5.35 -1.18 13.03
CA ASP A 134 -6.54 -1.02 13.86
C ASP A 134 -7.51 -0.04 13.16
N ARG A 135 -8.80 -0.32 13.17
CA ARG A 135 -9.82 0.57 12.59
C ARG A 135 -10.04 1.85 13.39
N ASP A 136 -9.74 1.85 14.66
CA ASP A 136 -9.83 3.06 15.50
C ASP A 136 -8.67 4.03 15.29
N GLY A 137 -7.77 3.69 14.39
CA GLY A 137 -6.57 4.48 14.05
C GLY A 137 -5.41 4.14 14.97
N GLY A 138 -4.23 4.00 14.39
CA GLY A 138 -3.06 3.61 15.14
C GLY A 138 -1.88 3.33 14.24
N ARG A 139 -0.83 2.79 14.84
CA ARG A 139 0.33 2.29 14.10
C ARG A 139 -0.03 1.01 13.35
N ALA A 140 0.63 0.80 12.22
CA ALA A 140 0.54 -0.48 11.52
C ALA A 140 0.92 -1.64 12.44
N ILE A 141 0.07 -2.66 12.48
CA ILE A 141 0.30 -3.90 13.23
C ILE A 141 1.35 -4.73 12.48
N LEU A 142 1.17 -4.87 11.18
CA LEU A 142 2.10 -5.54 10.28
C LEU A 142 2.08 -4.87 8.92
N GLY A 143 3.10 -5.15 8.12
CA GLY A 143 3.13 -4.68 6.75
C GLY A 143 4.09 -5.47 5.89
N GLY A 144 3.73 -5.62 4.62
CA GLY A 144 4.46 -6.45 3.68
C GLY A 144 4.14 -6.16 2.22
N GLY A 145 4.67 -7.00 1.35
CA GLY A 145 4.44 -6.88 -0.09
C GLY A 145 5.42 -7.70 -0.92
N HIS A 146 5.42 -7.44 -2.22
CA HIS A 146 6.39 -7.97 -3.17
C HIS A 146 7.67 -7.13 -3.18
N TYR A 147 8.83 -7.81 -3.26
CA TYR A 147 10.14 -7.20 -3.38
C TYR A 147 11.02 -8.05 -4.31
N ASP A 148 10.71 -7.97 -5.59
CA ASP A 148 11.28 -8.83 -6.63
C ASP A 148 12.79 -8.63 -6.84
N ASN A 149 13.30 -7.45 -6.50
CA ASN A 149 14.70 -7.06 -6.76
C ASN A 149 15.60 -7.12 -5.51
N LEU A 150 15.03 -7.24 -4.31
CA LEU A 150 15.79 -7.09 -3.05
C LEU A 150 16.96 -8.04 -2.94
N VAL A 151 16.84 -9.29 -3.40
CA VAL A 151 17.92 -10.28 -3.33
C VAL A 151 19.06 -9.88 -4.27
N SER A 152 18.78 -9.40 -5.47
CA SER A 152 19.81 -8.90 -6.39
C SER A 152 20.45 -7.59 -5.92
N ASP A 153 19.69 -6.72 -5.27
CA ASP A 153 20.17 -5.43 -4.75
C ASP A 153 21.21 -5.63 -3.63
N VAL A 154 21.11 -6.75 -2.90
CA VAL A 154 22.11 -7.13 -1.87
C VAL A 154 23.19 -8.10 -2.37
N GLY A 155 23.27 -8.34 -3.69
CA GLY A 155 24.33 -9.11 -4.33
C GLY A 155 24.05 -10.61 -4.50
N GLY A 156 22.80 -11.05 -4.32
CA GLY A 156 22.38 -12.42 -4.63
C GLY A 156 21.88 -12.58 -6.08
N ASP A 157 21.52 -13.81 -6.45
CA ASP A 157 20.86 -14.07 -7.72
C ASP A 157 19.43 -13.49 -7.72
N PRO A 158 18.93 -12.97 -8.86
CA PRO A 158 17.59 -12.42 -8.95
C PRO A 158 16.52 -13.46 -8.62
N ILE A 159 15.84 -13.30 -7.49
CA ILE A 159 14.74 -14.15 -7.05
C ILE A 159 13.59 -13.25 -6.57
N PRO A 160 12.41 -13.35 -7.19
CA PRO A 160 11.23 -12.63 -6.69
C PRO A 160 10.85 -13.13 -5.30
N ALA A 161 10.54 -12.21 -4.42
CA ALA A 161 10.18 -12.55 -3.05
C ALA A 161 8.99 -11.76 -2.55
N VAL A 162 8.31 -12.33 -1.55
CA VAL A 162 7.19 -11.71 -0.83
C VAL A 162 7.36 -11.97 0.66
N GLY A 163 6.94 -11.02 1.48
CA GLY A 163 7.03 -11.18 2.93
C GLY A 163 6.31 -10.06 3.67
N PHE A 164 6.21 -10.22 4.97
CA PHE A 164 5.75 -9.16 5.87
C PHE A 164 6.51 -9.21 7.20
N ALA A 165 6.51 -8.08 7.87
CA ALA A 165 7.00 -7.95 9.24
C ALA A 165 5.87 -7.48 10.15
N MET A 166 5.85 -7.95 11.38
CA MET A 166 4.87 -7.65 12.42
C MET A 166 5.57 -7.07 13.66
N GLY A 167 5.01 -6.01 14.23
CA GLY A 167 5.51 -5.43 15.48
C GLY A 167 4.94 -6.15 16.69
N ASP A 168 5.80 -6.64 17.58
CA ASP A 168 5.40 -7.34 18.81
C ASP A 168 4.67 -6.43 19.81
N VAL A 169 5.04 -5.15 19.87
CA VAL A 169 4.45 -4.15 20.77
C VAL A 169 2.96 -3.88 20.47
N MET A 170 2.52 -4.11 19.23
CA MET A 170 1.12 -3.84 18.84
C MET A 170 0.20 -5.05 19.08
N ILE A 171 0.77 -6.19 19.50
CA ILE A 171 0.04 -7.45 19.68
C ILE A 171 -0.11 -7.78 21.18
N SER A 172 0.68 -7.13 22.01
CA SER A 172 0.64 -7.28 23.48
C SER A 172 -0.34 -6.31 24.13
#